data_2e733ad0d0b4d8e07041ba0d575daffd
#
_entry.id   2e733ad0d0b4d8e07041ba0d575daffd
#
_cell.length_a   1.000
_cell.length_b   1.000
_cell.length_c   1.000
_cell.angle_alpha   90.00
_cell.angle_beta   90.00
_cell.angle_gamma   90.00
#
_symmetry.space_group_name_H-M   'P 1'
#
loop_
_entity.id
_entity.type
_entity.pdbx_description
1 polymer ?
#
loop_
_entity_poly.entity_id
_entity_poly.type
_entity_poly.pdbx_seq_one_letter_code
_entity_poly.pdbx_strand_id
1 'polypeptide(L)'
;MSSEIMSLEMDVFCLLLLIRILYQMYINREQNDHWNYFYYTIAWACVYLFMDAIWIMNVKHFLTFSKIQSGIFNSFYFCSLAMLVCSWYVYVQKTLHSAVLKHKKILVLTFIPLIFFIGSSLLSYWTHGLFVIDQAGNYHRGRFLPFYFFILFAYILYLSIKAGYLSKKAKNYLYQNEYKVIVRFSFLPFITALIQITVDHLLIFNL
;
A
#
# COMPACT_ATOMS: atom_id res chain seq x y z
N MET A 1 -16.28 20.50 -9.21
CA MET A 1 -16.22 19.18 -8.53
C MET A 1 -14.95 19.21 -7.70
N SER A 2 -15.01 19.01 -6.39
CA SER A 2 -13.80 19.06 -5.56
C SER A 2 -12.86 17.90 -5.95
N SER A 3 -11.54 18.12 -5.91
CA SER A 3 -10.51 17.10 -6.24
C SER A 3 -10.70 15.79 -5.48
N GLU A 4 -11.26 15.86 -4.28
CA GLU A 4 -11.48 14.71 -3.40
C GLU A 4 -12.70 13.86 -3.80
N ILE A 5 -13.75 14.45 -4.40
CA ILE A 5 -14.85 13.66 -4.97
C ILE A 5 -14.33 12.85 -6.16
N MET A 6 -13.49 13.45 -6.99
CA MET A 6 -12.84 12.75 -8.08
C MET A 6 -11.91 11.63 -7.58
N SER A 7 -11.20 11.85 -6.47
CA SER A 7 -10.41 10.79 -5.81
C SER A 7 -11.29 9.63 -5.35
N LEU A 8 -12.41 9.91 -4.67
CA LEU A 8 -13.35 8.89 -4.23
C LEU A 8 -13.93 8.07 -5.40
N GLU A 9 -14.29 8.74 -6.50
CA GLU A 9 -14.77 8.05 -7.71
C GLU A 9 -13.70 7.13 -8.29
N MET A 10 -12.45 7.58 -8.32
CA MET A 10 -11.31 6.78 -8.79
C MET A 10 -11.06 5.57 -7.88
N ASP A 11 -11.11 5.73 -6.55
CA ASP A 11 -10.92 4.64 -5.60
C ASP A 11 -12.01 3.58 -5.73
N VAL A 12 -13.28 4.00 -5.84
CA VAL A 12 -14.41 3.09 -6.05
C VAL A 12 -14.27 2.35 -7.37
N PHE A 13 -13.91 3.04 -8.46
CA PHE A 13 -13.68 2.41 -9.76
C PHE A 13 -12.54 1.39 -9.71
N CYS A 14 -11.39 1.76 -9.13
CA CYS A 14 -10.26 0.86 -8.94
C CYS A 14 -10.63 -0.36 -8.08
N LEU A 15 -11.39 -0.14 -7.00
CA LEU A 15 -11.86 -1.20 -6.12
C LEU A 15 -12.74 -2.22 -6.90
N LEU A 16 -13.68 -1.76 -7.70
CA LEU A 16 -14.53 -2.63 -8.53
C LEU A 16 -13.70 -3.45 -9.53
N LEU A 17 -12.70 -2.82 -10.17
CA LEU A 17 -11.79 -3.54 -11.08
C LEU A 17 -10.99 -4.62 -10.34
N LEU A 18 -10.45 -4.31 -9.17
CA LEU A 18 -9.67 -5.27 -8.38
C LEU A 18 -10.54 -6.41 -7.85
N ILE A 19 -11.77 -6.15 -7.42
CA ILE A 19 -12.74 -7.20 -7.02
C ILE A 19 -13.03 -8.13 -8.21
N ARG A 20 -13.20 -7.58 -9.41
CA ARG A 20 -13.37 -8.40 -10.61
C ARG A 20 -12.15 -9.30 -10.89
N ILE A 21 -10.95 -8.76 -10.74
CA ILE A 21 -9.70 -9.52 -10.88
C ILE A 21 -9.64 -10.64 -9.82
N LEU A 22 -9.94 -10.34 -8.56
CA LEU A 22 -9.99 -11.33 -7.48
C LEU A 22 -10.97 -12.45 -7.79
N TYR A 23 -12.18 -12.11 -8.28
CA TYR A 23 -13.19 -13.07 -8.64
C TYR A 23 -12.73 -13.98 -9.79
N GLN A 24 -12.11 -13.41 -10.84
CA GLN A 24 -11.52 -14.20 -11.93
C GLN A 24 -10.41 -15.13 -11.44
N MET A 25 -9.55 -14.63 -10.55
CA MET A 25 -8.48 -15.45 -9.95
C MET A 25 -9.04 -16.57 -9.08
N TYR A 26 -10.12 -16.31 -8.35
CA TYR A 26 -10.79 -17.32 -7.52
C TYR A 26 -11.39 -18.45 -8.36
N ILE A 27 -12.08 -18.11 -9.49
CA ILE A 27 -12.69 -19.13 -10.39
C ILE A 27 -11.61 -19.91 -11.12
N ASN A 28 -10.57 -19.23 -11.63
CA ASN A 28 -9.50 -19.86 -12.42
C ASN A 28 -8.33 -20.33 -11.54
N ARG A 29 -8.59 -20.69 -10.28
CA ARG A 29 -7.59 -21.07 -9.30
C ARG A 29 -6.86 -22.34 -9.74
N GLU A 30 -5.89 -22.19 -10.61
CA GLU A 30 -4.89 -23.21 -10.85
C GLU A 30 -4.02 -23.40 -9.61
N GLN A 31 -3.58 -24.63 -9.35
CA GLN A 31 -2.80 -25.02 -8.16
C GLN A 31 -1.36 -24.43 -8.15
N ASN A 32 -1.18 -23.26 -8.68
CA ASN A 32 0.13 -22.65 -8.80
C ASN A 32 0.40 -21.71 -7.60
N ASP A 33 1.39 -22.03 -6.79
CA ASP A 33 1.76 -21.29 -5.57
C ASP A 33 1.97 -19.77 -5.79
N HIS A 34 2.45 -19.39 -6.98
CA HIS A 34 2.67 -17.97 -7.30
C HIS A 34 1.37 -17.15 -7.34
N TRP A 35 0.29 -17.74 -7.83
CA TRP A 35 -1.04 -17.09 -7.90
C TRP A 35 -1.59 -16.77 -6.52
N ASN A 36 -1.35 -17.63 -5.52
CA ASN A 36 -1.80 -17.38 -4.16
C ASN A 36 -1.19 -16.10 -3.57
N TYR A 37 0.11 -15.86 -3.78
CA TYR A 37 0.75 -14.63 -3.27
C TYR A 37 0.26 -13.37 -3.97
N PHE A 38 0.02 -13.42 -5.28
CA PHE A 38 -0.58 -12.32 -6.02
C PHE A 38 -2.01 -12.05 -5.58
N TYR A 39 -2.81 -13.11 -5.37
CA TYR A 39 -4.16 -13.00 -4.82
C TYR A 39 -4.20 -12.24 -3.50
N TYR A 40 -3.32 -12.56 -2.55
CA TYR A 40 -3.23 -11.82 -1.28
C TYR A 40 -2.85 -10.35 -1.48
N THR A 41 -1.99 -10.05 -2.45
CA THR A 41 -1.64 -8.66 -2.76
C THR A 41 -2.84 -7.87 -3.27
N ILE A 42 -3.61 -8.44 -4.19
CA ILE A 42 -4.83 -7.80 -4.71
C ILE A 42 -5.89 -7.68 -3.60
N ALA A 43 -6.03 -8.69 -2.74
CA ALA A 43 -6.96 -8.64 -1.62
C ALA A 43 -6.62 -7.47 -0.65
N TRP A 44 -5.34 -7.30 -0.30
CA TRP A 44 -4.92 -6.18 0.54
C TRP A 44 -5.05 -4.83 -0.17
N ALA A 45 -4.87 -4.77 -1.50
CA ALA A 45 -5.15 -3.57 -2.28
C ALA A 45 -6.64 -3.18 -2.23
N CYS A 46 -7.54 -4.15 -2.31
CA CYS A 46 -8.98 -3.90 -2.12
C CYS A 46 -9.29 -3.37 -0.73
N VAL A 47 -8.72 -3.96 0.32
CA VAL A 47 -8.90 -3.49 1.70
C VAL A 47 -8.37 -2.05 1.85
N TYR A 48 -7.19 -1.76 1.31
CA TYR A 48 -6.60 -0.42 1.37
C TYR A 48 -7.49 0.62 0.68
N LEU A 49 -7.93 0.39 -0.57
CA LEU A 49 -8.80 1.32 -1.30
C LEU A 49 -10.16 1.50 -0.63
N PHE A 50 -10.71 0.43 -0.04
CA PHE A 50 -11.95 0.52 0.72
C PHE A 50 -11.79 1.42 1.95
N MET A 51 -10.68 1.29 2.68
CA MET A 51 -10.37 2.14 3.83
C MET A 51 -10.11 3.60 3.41
N ASP A 52 -9.46 3.81 2.26
CA ASP A 52 -9.22 5.15 1.71
C ASP A 52 -10.52 5.85 1.33
N ALA A 53 -11.43 5.15 0.66
CA ALA A 53 -12.76 5.66 0.35
C ALA A 53 -13.55 6.05 1.62
N ILE A 54 -13.53 5.22 2.67
CA ILE A 54 -14.16 5.55 3.97
C ILE A 54 -13.50 6.79 4.58
N TRP A 55 -12.17 6.89 4.52
CA TRP A 55 -11.43 8.03 5.03
C TRP A 55 -11.84 9.33 4.33
N ILE A 56 -11.92 9.34 3.00
CA ILE A 56 -12.39 10.49 2.21
C ILE A 56 -13.81 10.88 2.59
N MET A 57 -14.71 9.89 2.74
CA MET A 57 -16.11 10.15 3.15
C MET A 57 -16.20 10.77 4.56
N ASN A 58 -15.33 10.37 5.47
CA ASN A 58 -15.25 10.96 6.81
C ASN A 58 -14.72 12.42 6.75
N VAL A 59 -13.65 12.67 6.02
CA VAL A 59 -13.09 14.03 5.85
C VAL A 59 -14.10 15.00 5.24
N LYS A 60 -14.98 14.51 4.35
CA LYS A 60 -16.04 15.31 3.71
C LYS A 60 -17.33 15.41 4.54
N HIS A 61 -17.33 14.89 5.75
CA HIS A 61 -18.51 14.88 6.63
C HIS A 61 -19.73 14.14 6.05
N PHE A 62 -19.54 13.28 5.03
CA PHE A 62 -20.59 12.34 4.59
C PHE A 62 -20.83 11.26 5.65
N LEU A 63 -19.78 10.91 6.41
CA LEU A 63 -19.84 10.05 7.57
C LEU A 63 -19.34 10.84 8.79
N THR A 64 -20.10 10.86 9.86
CA THR A 64 -19.71 11.49 11.12
C THR A 64 -19.23 10.43 12.09
N PHE A 65 -17.93 10.32 12.23
CA PHE A 65 -17.32 9.38 13.19
C PHE A 65 -17.02 10.07 14.53
N SER A 66 -17.25 9.34 15.62
CA SER A 66 -16.70 9.73 16.90
C SER A 66 -15.17 9.68 16.89
N LYS A 67 -14.51 10.39 17.81
CA LYS A 67 -13.05 10.39 17.96
C LYS A 67 -12.45 8.98 17.98
N ILE A 68 -13.09 8.06 18.73
CA ILE A 68 -12.62 6.66 18.83
C ILE A 68 -12.76 5.93 17.49
N GLN A 69 -13.89 6.08 16.81
CA GLN A 69 -14.11 5.47 15.49
C GLN A 69 -13.11 5.99 14.47
N SER A 70 -12.89 7.31 14.39
CA SER A 70 -11.88 7.91 13.52
C SER A 70 -10.49 7.34 13.82
N GLY A 71 -10.12 7.17 15.09
CA GLY A 71 -8.87 6.57 15.50
C GLY A 71 -8.71 5.13 15.01
N ILE A 72 -9.72 4.30 15.19
CA ILE A 72 -9.74 2.91 14.75
C ILE A 72 -9.62 2.83 13.22
N PHE A 73 -10.41 3.60 12.47
CA PHE A 73 -10.37 3.61 11.01
C PHE A 73 -9.00 4.05 10.47
N ASN A 74 -8.39 5.10 11.03
CA ASN A 74 -7.05 5.52 10.64
C ASN A 74 -6.00 4.45 10.95
N SER A 75 -6.10 3.76 12.10
CA SER A 75 -5.19 2.65 12.41
C SER A 75 -5.30 1.52 11.40
N PHE A 76 -6.53 1.12 11.03
CA PHE A 76 -6.74 0.11 10.00
C PHE A 76 -6.27 0.54 8.61
N TYR A 77 -6.46 1.80 8.23
CA TYR A 77 -5.96 2.37 6.98
C TYR A 77 -4.44 2.19 6.87
N PHE A 78 -3.67 2.63 7.87
CA PHE A 78 -2.21 2.49 7.85
C PHE A 78 -1.76 1.03 7.95
N CYS A 79 -2.46 0.19 8.71
CA CYS A 79 -2.19 -1.26 8.75
C CYS A 79 -2.41 -1.90 7.38
N SER A 80 -3.50 -1.57 6.68
CA SER A 80 -3.81 -2.14 5.36
C SER A 80 -2.76 -1.77 4.32
N LEU A 81 -2.25 -0.53 4.36
CA LEU A 81 -1.16 -0.08 3.51
C LEU A 81 0.15 -0.85 3.78
N ALA A 82 0.50 -1.05 5.05
CA ALA A 82 1.67 -1.84 5.43
C ALA A 82 1.53 -3.30 4.98
N MET A 83 0.34 -3.90 5.13
CA MET A 83 0.05 -5.27 4.69
C MET A 83 0.06 -5.41 3.17
N LEU A 84 -0.39 -4.40 2.43
CA LEU A 84 -0.29 -4.34 0.98
C LEU A 84 1.19 -4.38 0.54
N VAL A 85 2.06 -3.54 1.12
CA VAL A 85 3.49 -3.53 0.81
C VAL A 85 4.16 -4.85 1.22
N CYS A 86 3.76 -5.42 2.37
CA CYS A 86 4.25 -6.73 2.83
C CYS A 86 3.91 -7.85 1.84
N SER A 87 2.65 -7.96 1.42
CA SER A 87 2.19 -8.98 0.48
C SER A 87 2.84 -8.81 -0.90
N TRP A 88 2.96 -7.56 -1.39
CA TRP A 88 3.69 -7.23 -2.62
C TRP A 88 5.16 -7.65 -2.53
N TYR A 89 5.82 -7.36 -1.39
CA TYR A 89 7.21 -7.78 -1.16
C TYR A 89 7.37 -9.30 -1.28
N VAL A 90 6.50 -10.07 -0.61
CA VAL A 90 6.55 -11.54 -0.65
C VAL A 90 6.30 -12.06 -2.07
N TYR A 91 5.28 -11.54 -2.75
CA TYR A 91 4.97 -11.90 -4.13
C TYR A 91 6.17 -11.67 -5.06
N VAL A 92 6.75 -10.48 -5.04
CA VAL A 92 7.91 -10.15 -5.90
C VAL A 92 9.12 -11.01 -5.56
N GLN A 93 9.45 -11.21 -4.28
CA GLN A 93 10.57 -12.09 -3.89
C GLN A 93 10.36 -13.53 -4.34
N LYS A 94 9.13 -14.01 -4.34
CA LYS A 94 8.77 -15.34 -4.83
C LYS A 94 8.96 -15.43 -6.35
N THR A 95 8.43 -14.47 -7.10
CA THR A 95 8.56 -14.38 -8.57
C THR A 95 10.02 -14.23 -9.01
N LEU A 96 10.83 -13.50 -8.24
CA LEU A 96 12.27 -13.36 -8.51
C LEU A 96 13.10 -14.60 -8.06
N HIS A 97 12.46 -15.66 -7.59
CA HIS A 97 13.11 -16.86 -7.04
C HIS A 97 14.21 -16.54 -6.01
N SER A 98 13.96 -15.55 -5.18
CA SER A 98 14.95 -14.98 -4.27
C SER A 98 15.35 -15.93 -3.15
N ALA A 99 16.65 -16.01 -2.86
CA ALA A 99 17.18 -16.74 -1.72
C ALA A 99 16.70 -16.16 -0.36
N VAL A 100 16.24 -14.91 -0.31
CA VAL A 100 15.73 -14.28 0.92
C VAL A 100 14.61 -15.08 1.56
N LEU A 101 13.69 -15.65 0.75
CA LEU A 101 12.59 -16.46 1.25
C LEU A 101 13.05 -17.84 1.79
N LYS A 102 14.22 -18.31 1.40
CA LYS A 102 14.79 -19.59 1.87
C LYS A 102 15.45 -19.46 3.25
N HIS A 103 15.91 -18.27 3.62
CA HIS A 103 16.63 -18.01 4.86
C HIS A 103 15.74 -17.33 5.88
N LYS A 104 15.18 -18.09 6.85
CA LYS A 104 14.26 -17.60 7.88
C LYS A 104 14.81 -16.36 8.63
N LYS A 105 16.09 -16.33 8.96
CA LYS A 105 16.72 -15.21 9.67
C LYS A 105 16.68 -13.91 8.84
N ILE A 106 16.99 -13.99 7.54
CA ILE A 106 16.97 -12.83 6.62
C ILE A 106 15.52 -12.35 6.44
N LEU A 107 14.58 -13.30 6.30
CA LEU A 107 13.16 -12.99 6.16
C LEU A 107 12.66 -12.22 7.40
N VAL A 108 12.91 -12.73 8.60
CA VAL A 108 12.51 -12.07 9.85
C VAL A 108 13.11 -10.66 9.93
N LEU A 109 14.42 -10.52 9.70
CA LEU A 109 15.10 -9.22 9.71
C LEU A 109 14.46 -8.22 8.74
N THR A 110 14.08 -8.69 7.55
CA THR A 110 13.43 -7.85 6.54
C THR A 110 12.04 -7.42 6.98
N PHE A 111 11.29 -8.23 7.73
CA PHE A 111 9.95 -7.88 8.18
C PHE A 111 9.91 -7.05 9.46
N ILE A 112 11.00 -6.93 10.22
CA ILE A 112 11.04 -6.12 11.46
C ILE A 112 10.49 -4.70 11.25
N PRO A 113 10.93 -3.91 10.24
CA PRO A 113 10.39 -2.57 10.05
C PRO A 113 8.89 -2.54 9.76
N LEU A 114 8.38 -3.51 8.97
CA LEU A 114 6.96 -3.60 8.65
C LEU A 114 6.12 -3.98 9.88
N ILE A 115 6.59 -4.94 10.70
CA ILE A 115 5.95 -5.31 11.96
C ILE A 115 5.94 -4.11 12.92
N PHE A 116 7.05 -3.37 13.01
CA PHE A 116 7.12 -2.15 13.80
C PHE A 116 6.09 -1.12 13.35
N PHE A 117 5.89 -0.96 12.04
CA PHE A 117 4.89 -0.01 11.51
C PHE A 117 3.45 -0.46 11.73
N ILE A 118 3.15 -1.74 11.59
CA ILE A 118 1.82 -2.26 11.95
C ILE A 118 1.55 -1.98 13.43
N GLY A 119 2.50 -2.29 14.31
CA GLY A 119 2.39 -2.00 15.74
C GLY A 119 2.22 -0.51 16.03
N SER A 120 3.04 0.35 15.39
CA SER A 120 2.93 1.81 15.56
C SER A 120 1.62 2.37 15.01
N SER A 121 1.05 1.79 13.95
CA SER A 121 -0.26 2.17 13.41
C SER A 121 -1.38 1.88 14.40
N LEU A 122 -1.37 0.70 15.01
CA LEU A 122 -2.34 0.29 16.02
C LEU A 122 -2.24 1.16 17.29
N LEU A 123 -1.03 1.51 17.71
CA LEU A 123 -0.77 2.33 18.90
C LEU A 123 -0.89 3.83 18.64
N SER A 124 -1.02 4.26 17.37
CA SER A 124 -0.94 5.67 17.01
C SER A 124 -2.05 6.53 17.62
N TYR A 125 -3.22 5.95 17.88
CA TYR A 125 -4.29 6.63 18.58
C TYR A 125 -3.85 7.17 19.97
N TRP A 126 -3.02 6.42 20.70
CA TRP A 126 -2.50 6.80 22.02
C TRP A 126 -1.18 7.55 21.95
N THR A 127 -0.31 7.17 21.02
CA THR A 127 1.06 7.73 20.90
C THR A 127 1.12 8.99 20.05
N HIS A 128 0.08 9.26 19.25
CA HIS A 128 0.04 10.38 18.29
C HIS A 128 1.19 10.38 17.28
N GLY A 129 1.78 9.20 17.03
CA GLY A 129 2.97 9.06 16.20
C GLY A 129 2.71 9.24 14.71
N LEU A 130 1.76 8.49 14.14
CA LEU A 130 1.42 8.54 12.71
C LEU A 130 0.28 9.50 12.42
N PHE A 131 -0.67 9.62 13.34
CA PHE A 131 -1.81 10.53 13.22
C PHE A 131 -2.28 11.01 14.60
N VAL A 132 -2.96 12.13 14.60
CA VAL A 132 -3.64 12.70 15.77
C VAL A 132 -5.09 12.94 15.39
N ILE A 133 -6.02 12.54 16.26
CA ILE A 133 -7.44 12.87 16.12
C ILE A 133 -7.79 13.89 17.19
N ASP A 134 -8.26 15.06 16.77
CA ASP A 134 -8.69 16.11 17.68
C ASP A 134 -10.00 15.76 18.40
N GLN A 135 -10.49 16.66 19.26
CA GLN A 135 -11.73 16.45 20.00
C GLN A 135 -12.97 16.47 19.08
N ALA A 136 -12.89 17.14 17.94
CA ALA A 136 -13.95 17.19 16.96
C ALA A 136 -13.96 15.98 16.01
N GLY A 137 -12.98 15.06 16.12
CA GLY A 137 -12.84 13.88 15.26
C GLY A 137 -12.03 14.13 13.98
N ASN A 138 -11.44 15.31 13.80
CA ASN A 138 -10.67 15.61 12.60
C ASN A 138 -9.28 14.97 12.66
N TYR A 139 -8.81 14.55 11.49
CA TYR A 139 -7.49 13.96 11.30
C TYR A 139 -6.42 15.03 11.14
N HIS A 140 -5.31 14.85 11.83
CA HIS A 140 -4.06 15.61 11.65
C HIS A 140 -2.90 14.65 11.45
N ARG A 141 -1.95 15.03 10.59
CA ARG A 141 -0.74 14.24 10.31
C ARG A 141 0.15 14.15 11.56
N GLY A 142 0.56 12.95 11.91
CA GLY A 142 1.49 12.70 13.00
C GLY A 142 2.95 12.95 12.60
N ARG A 143 3.81 13.13 13.60
CA ARG A 143 5.22 13.48 13.43
C ARG A 143 6.02 12.43 12.66
N PHE A 144 5.71 11.15 12.81
CA PHE A 144 6.45 10.05 12.19
C PHE A 144 5.89 9.59 10.86
N LEU A 145 4.81 10.22 10.37
CA LEU A 145 4.17 9.84 9.12
C LEU A 145 5.12 9.91 7.90
N PRO A 146 5.96 10.95 7.71
CA PRO A 146 6.91 10.99 6.59
C PRO A 146 7.91 9.84 6.64
N PHE A 147 8.37 9.46 7.83
CA PHE A 147 9.29 8.34 8.00
C PHE A 147 8.63 6.99 7.68
N TYR A 148 7.35 6.84 8.04
CA TYR A 148 6.54 5.68 7.69
C TYR A 148 6.49 5.50 6.16
N PHE A 149 6.11 6.53 5.41
CA PHE A 149 6.07 6.48 3.95
C PHE A 149 7.45 6.23 3.34
N PHE A 150 8.48 6.89 3.85
CA PHE A 150 9.85 6.68 3.38
C PHE A 150 10.27 5.21 3.42
N ILE A 151 9.97 4.50 4.51
CA ILE A 151 10.31 3.07 4.62
C ILE A 151 9.47 2.22 3.68
N LEU A 152 8.15 2.45 3.56
CA LEU A 152 7.33 1.71 2.60
C LEU A 152 7.84 1.90 1.17
N PHE A 153 8.19 3.13 0.79
CA PHE A 153 8.78 3.40 -0.52
C PHE A 153 10.15 2.74 -0.70
N ALA A 154 10.98 2.68 0.32
CA ALA A 154 12.28 2.00 0.25
C ALA A 154 12.12 0.50 -0.08
N TYR A 155 11.09 -0.19 0.45
CA TYR A 155 10.79 -1.57 0.07
C TYR A 155 10.43 -1.68 -1.42
N ILE A 156 9.56 -0.83 -1.91
CA ILE A 156 9.12 -0.85 -3.31
C ILE A 156 10.30 -0.54 -4.24
N LEU A 157 11.11 0.46 -3.88
CA LEU A 157 12.30 0.85 -4.63
C LEU A 157 13.35 -0.28 -4.69
N TYR A 158 13.62 -0.90 -3.56
CA TYR A 158 14.53 -2.06 -3.49
C TYR A 158 14.06 -3.18 -4.43
N LEU A 159 12.77 -3.52 -4.42
CA LEU A 159 12.22 -4.55 -5.29
C LEU A 159 12.32 -4.17 -6.77
N SER A 160 12.06 -2.91 -7.12
CA SER A 160 12.18 -2.40 -8.49
C SER A 160 13.61 -2.49 -9.01
N ILE A 161 14.59 -2.07 -8.21
CA ILE A 161 16.01 -2.13 -8.55
C ILE A 161 16.44 -3.59 -8.75
N LYS A 162 16.05 -4.47 -7.82
CA LYS A 162 16.37 -5.89 -7.88
C LYS A 162 15.77 -6.56 -9.12
N ALA A 163 14.48 -6.31 -9.40
CA ALA A 163 13.80 -6.84 -10.58
C ALA A 163 14.41 -6.32 -11.87
N GLY A 164 14.76 -5.03 -11.94
CA GLY A 164 15.43 -4.42 -13.09
C GLY A 164 16.82 -5.02 -13.36
N TYR A 165 17.59 -5.27 -12.29
CA TYR A 165 18.89 -5.94 -12.41
C TYR A 165 18.76 -7.37 -12.92
N LEU A 166 17.84 -8.16 -12.37
CA LEU A 166 17.60 -9.54 -12.77
C LEU A 166 17.00 -9.64 -14.18
N SER A 167 16.16 -8.68 -14.59
CA SER A 167 15.64 -8.61 -15.95
C SER A 167 16.74 -8.51 -17.01
N LYS A 168 17.81 -7.75 -16.73
CA LYS A 168 18.97 -7.63 -17.64
C LYS A 168 19.81 -8.91 -17.70
N LYS A 169 19.79 -9.73 -16.64
CA LYS A 169 20.55 -10.99 -16.56
C LYS A 169 19.77 -12.22 -17.02
N ALA A 170 18.46 -12.13 -17.12
CA ALA A 170 17.61 -13.25 -17.50
C ALA A 170 17.86 -13.66 -18.95
N LYS A 171 18.25 -14.93 -19.15
CA LYS A 171 18.45 -15.52 -20.49
C LYS A 171 17.13 -15.89 -21.17
N ASN A 172 16.10 -16.17 -20.37
CA ASN A 172 14.77 -16.55 -20.86
C ASN A 172 13.90 -15.30 -21.00
N TYR A 173 13.33 -15.11 -22.18
CA TYR A 173 12.47 -13.98 -22.52
C TYR A 173 11.23 -13.88 -21.63
N LEU A 174 10.65 -15.00 -21.21
CA LEU A 174 9.48 -15.02 -20.33
C LEU A 174 9.81 -14.37 -18.96
N TYR A 175 10.87 -14.84 -18.30
CA TYR A 175 11.32 -14.24 -17.04
C TYR A 175 11.74 -12.77 -17.19
N GLN A 176 12.38 -12.42 -18.31
CA GLN A 176 12.73 -11.02 -18.58
C GLN A 176 11.48 -10.14 -18.63
N ASN A 177 10.41 -10.61 -19.27
CA ASN A 177 9.16 -9.87 -19.36
C ASN A 177 8.44 -9.75 -18.00
N GLU A 178 8.36 -10.84 -17.23
CA GLU A 178 7.79 -10.81 -15.88
C GLU A 178 8.50 -9.79 -14.99
N TYR A 179 9.82 -9.76 -15.00
CA TYR A 179 10.61 -8.82 -14.21
C TYR A 179 10.42 -7.36 -14.67
N LYS A 180 10.29 -7.10 -15.97
CA LYS A 180 9.95 -5.77 -16.50
C LYS A 180 8.57 -5.31 -16.06
N VAL A 181 7.59 -6.22 -16.00
CA VAL A 181 6.25 -5.94 -15.51
C VAL A 181 6.31 -5.53 -14.03
N ILE A 182 7.04 -6.27 -13.19
CA ILE A 182 7.23 -5.90 -11.77
C ILE A 182 7.82 -4.50 -11.64
N VAL A 183 8.86 -4.16 -12.42
CA VAL A 183 9.45 -2.82 -12.40
C VAL A 183 8.42 -1.76 -12.73
N ARG A 184 7.65 -1.94 -13.82
CA ARG A 184 6.62 -0.97 -14.24
C ARG A 184 5.55 -0.78 -13.18
N PHE A 185 5.02 -1.86 -12.61
CA PHE A 185 4.01 -1.78 -11.54
C PHE A 185 4.54 -1.14 -10.27
N SER A 186 5.80 -1.38 -9.92
CA SER A 186 6.41 -0.77 -8.75
C SER A 186 6.62 0.75 -8.91
N PHE A 187 6.76 1.26 -10.14
CA PHE A 187 6.89 2.70 -10.39
C PHE A 187 5.56 3.47 -10.24
N LEU A 188 4.41 2.83 -10.43
CA LEU A 188 3.11 3.49 -10.31
C LEU A 188 2.90 4.19 -8.95
N PRO A 189 3.16 3.55 -7.79
CA PRO A 189 3.02 4.21 -6.48
C PRO A 189 3.96 5.43 -6.32
N PHE A 190 5.14 5.42 -6.95
CA PHE A 190 6.03 6.58 -6.91
C PHE A 190 5.46 7.75 -7.69
N ILE A 191 4.93 7.50 -8.88
CA ILE A 191 4.33 8.55 -9.72
C ILE A 191 3.13 9.16 -9.01
N THR A 192 2.25 8.34 -8.44
CA THR A 192 1.08 8.83 -7.71
C THR A 192 1.47 9.61 -6.46
N ALA A 193 2.46 9.15 -5.69
CA ALA A 193 2.94 9.88 -4.53
C ALA A 193 3.60 11.22 -4.90
N LEU A 194 4.37 11.28 -5.99
CA LEU A 194 4.94 12.53 -6.49
C LEU A 194 3.84 13.51 -6.93
N ILE A 195 2.81 13.02 -7.62
CA ILE A 195 1.66 13.85 -8.02
C ILE A 195 0.94 14.38 -6.78
N GLN A 196 0.68 13.55 -5.77
CA GLN A 196 0.04 13.98 -4.53
C GLN A 196 0.85 15.05 -3.81
N ILE A 197 2.17 14.86 -3.66
CA ILE A 197 3.04 15.85 -3.01
C ILE A 197 3.03 17.18 -3.77
N THR A 198 3.08 17.15 -5.10
CA THR A 198 3.07 18.37 -5.91
C THR A 198 1.72 19.07 -5.87
N VAL A 199 0.61 18.33 -5.90
CA VAL A 199 -0.75 18.89 -5.82
C VAL A 199 -1.02 19.45 -4.42
N ASP A 200 -0.64 18.75 -3.35
CA ASP A 200 -0.78 19.25 -1.97
C ASP A 200 0.04 20.52 -1.74
N HIS A 201 1.26 20.60 -2.28
CA HIS A 201 2.04 21.85 -2.22
C HIS A 201 1.38 22.99 -2.99
N LEU A 202 0.80 22.74 -4.16
CA LEU A 202 0.06 23.77 -4.92
C LEU A 202 -1.18 24.25 -4.18
N LEU A 203 -1.87 23.37 -3.44
CA LEU A 203 -3.04 23.75 -2.63
C LEU A 203 -2.66 24.51 -1.35
N ILE A 204 -1.52 24.21 -0.72
CA ILE A 204 -1.05 24.92 0.49
C ILE A 204 -0.55 26.34 0.18
N PHE A 205 -0.01 26.59 -1.03
CA PHE A 205 0.41 27.92 -1.45
C PHE A 205 -0.74 28.83 -1.91
N ASN A 206 -1.95 28.31 -2.06
CA ASN A 206 -3.14 29.05 -2.48
C ASN A 206 -4.16 29.27 -1.33
N LEU A 207 -3.80 28.96 -0.08
CA LEU A 207 -4.52 29.31 1.14
C LEU A 207 -3.69 30.30 1.98
#